data_ddce9c6e9c6bfe129d01873bbc9f2612
#
_entry.id   ddce9c6e9c6bfe129d01873bbc9f2612
#
_cell.length_a   1.000
_cell.length_b   1.000
_cell.length_c   1.000
_cell.angle_alpha   90.00
_cell.angle_beta   90.00
_cell.angle_gamma   90.00
#
_symmetry.space_group_name_H-M   'P 1'
#
loop_
_entity.id
_entity.type
_entity.pdbx_description
1 polymer ?
#
loop_
_entity_poly.entity_id
_entity_poly.type
_entity_poly.pdbx_seq_one_letter_code
_entity_poly.pdbx_strand_id
1 'polypeptide(L)'
;GHGTGHGVGYFLNVHEGPQVIAYQAATAAQTAMQPGMITSIEPGTYRPGRWGVRIENLVLNREAGKTEFGEFLKFETLTLCPIDTRCLLPKLLAKEEVEWLNGYHANVRERLAPLLKGDALAWLQVRTEPL
;
A
#
# COMPACT_ATOMS: atom_id res chain seq x y z
N GLY A 1 9.52 14.19 -5.45
CA GLY A 1 9.22 15.58 -5.12
C GLY A 1 7.88 15.79 -4.43
N HIS A 2 7.26 14.75 -3.83
CA HIS A 2 6.02 14.88 -3.06
C HIS A 2 6.08 14.03 -1.78
N GLY A 3 5.14 14.24 -0.85
CA GLY A 3 4.93 13.33 0.26
C GLY A 3 4.57 11.94 -0.27
N THR A 4 4.95 10.90 0.45
CA THR A 4 4.75 9.51 0.05
C THR A 4 3.68 8.79 0.85
N GLY A 5 2.95 9.52 1.69
CA GLY A 5 1.81 9.02 2.45
C GLY A 5 1.19 10.09 3.31
N HIS A 6 -0.07 9.92 3.62
CA HIS A 6 -0.87 10.81 4.45
C HIS A 6 -2.01 10.06 5.13
N GLY A 7 -2.61 10.68 6.14
CA GLY A 7 -3.84 10.18 6.73
C GLY A 7 -5.02 10.27 5.77
N VAL A 8 -5.97 9.37 5.92
CA VAL A 8 -7.21 9.31 5.14
C VAL A 8 -8.41 9.31 6.09
N GLY A 9 -9.28 10.28 5.92
CA GLY A 9 -10.49 10.44 6.72
C GLY A 9 -11.61 9.50 6.30
N TYR A 10 -12.50 9.21 7.24
CA TYR A 10 -13.62 8.29 7.02
C TYR A 10 -14.76 8.89 6.16
N PHE A 11 -14.82 10.21 6.05
CA PHE A 11 -15.93 10.91 5.39
C PHE A 11 -15.47 11.58 4.09
N LEU A 12 -14.92 10.79 3.16
CA LEU A 12 -14.44 11.21 1.84
C LEU A 12 -13.34 12.29 1.86
N ASN A 13 -12.71 12.53 3.01
CA ASN A 13 -11.58 13.44 3.09
C ASN A 13 -10.28 12.68 2.81
N VAL A 14 -9.90 12.64 1.54
CA VAL A 14 -8.75 11.86 1.04
C VAL A 14 -7.45 12.26 1.74
N HIS A 15 -7.24 13.54 2.00
CA HIS A 15 -6.10 14.06 2.73
C HIS A 15 -6.53 14.56 4.11
N GLU A 16 -6.45 13.71 5.11
CA GLU A 16 -6.79 14.05 6.49
C GLU A 16 -5.67 13.64 7.43
N GLY A 17 -5.08 14.64 8.12
CA GLY A 17 -4.06 14.39 9.13
C GLY A 17 -4.59 13.62 10.35
N PRO A 18 -3.75 13.45 11.39
CA PRO A 18 -2.50 14.20 11.62
C PRO A 18 -1.23 13.59 11.00
N GLN A 19 -1.24 12.30 10.61
CA GLN A 19 -0.05 11.61 10.14
C GLN A 19 0.28 11.94 8.67
N VAL A 20 1.59 12.00 8.40
CA VAL A 20 2.14 12.19 7.06
C VAL A 20 3.47 11.44 6.92
N ILE A 21 3.74 10.90 5.72
CA ILE A 21 5.02 10.31 5.36
C ILE A 21 5.67 11.20 4.31
N ALA A 22 6.63 11.99 4.72
CA ALA A 22 7.36 12.89 3.83
C ALA A 22 8.75 13.17 4.39
N TYR A 23 9.72 13.41 3.50
CA TYR A 23 11.10 13.72 3.90
C TYR A 23 11.20 14.94 4.82
N GLN A 24 10.37 15.95 4.60
CA GLN A 24 10.37 17.20 5.36
C GLN A 24 9.26 17.26 6.42
N ALA A 25 8.61 16.12 6.72
CA ALA A 25 7.58 16.11 7.74
C ALA A 25 8.16 16.46 9.11
N ALA A 26 7.49 17.39 9.79
CA ALA A 26 7.84 17.70 11.18
C ALA A 26 7.52 16.49 12.08
N THR A 27 8.49 16.06 12.87
CA THR A 27 8.27 15.04 13.90
C THR A 27 7.66 15.72 15.12
N ALA A 28 6.41 15.38 15.43
CA ALA A 28 5.71 15.86 16.61
C ALA A 28 4.82 14.75 17.17
N ALA A 29 4.62 14.73 18.47
CA ALA A 29 3.83 13.66 19.12
C ALA A 29 2.41 13.54 18.54
N GLN A 30 1.79 14.68 18.17
CA GLN A 30 0.45 14.71 17.57
C GLN A 30 0.40 14.15 16.14
N THR A 31 1.53 14.00 15.46
CA THR A 31 1.60 13.42 14.12
C THR A 31 1.99 11.94 14.13
N ALA A 32 2.24 11.38 15.31
CA ALA A 32 2.56 9.97 15.45
C ALA A 32 1.39 9.08 15.02
N MET A 33 1.69 8.03 14.28
CA MET A 33 0.71 7.04 13.87
C MET A 33 0.13 6.31 15.09
N GLN A 34 -1.17 6.08 15.09
CA GLN A 34 -1.88 5.35 16.14
C GLN A 34 -2.66 4.18 15.56
N PRO A 35 -2.97 3.14 16.37
CA PRO A 35 -3.86 2.06 15.95
C PRO A 35 -5.20 2.62 15.45
N GLY A 36 -5.72 2.03 14.37
CA GLY A 36 -6.99 2.45 13.78
C GLY A 36 -6.90 3.56 12.73
N MET A 37 -5.78 4.27 12.62
CA MET A 37 -5.58 5.25 11.56
C MET A 37 -5.39 4.57 10.21
N ILE A 38 -6.01 5.15 9.16
CA ILE A 38 -5.80 4.76 7.77
C ILE A 38 -4.79 5.71 7.15
N THR A 39 -3.78 5.14 6.49
CA THR A 39 -2.67 5.88 5.90
C THR A 39 -2.49 5.46 4.44
N SER A 40 -2.26 6.40 3.52
CA SER A 40 -1.80 6.07 2.18
C SER A 40 -0.29 5.75 2.20
N ILE A 41 0.13 4.80 1.37
CA ILE A 41 1.54 4.54 1.06
C ILE A 41 1.65 4.65 -0.45
N GLU A 42 2.29 5.74 -0.92
CA GLU A 42 2.21 6.16 -2.33
C GLU A 42 3.55 6.68 -2.89
N PRO A 43 4.63 5.94 -2.75
CA PRO A 43 5.90 6.33 -3.36
C PRO A 43 5.76 6.43 -4.88
N GLY A 44 6.44 7.40 -5.48
CA GLY A 44 6.40 7.60 -6.91
C GLY A 44 7.64 8.27 -7.46
N THR A 45 7.90 8.03 -8.75
CA THR A 45 8.99 8.64 -9.50
C THR A 45 8.42 9.26 -10.78
N TYR A 46 8.85 10.49 -11.09
CA TYR A 46 8.27 11.26 -12.19
C TYR A 46 9.34 11.94 -13.04
N ARG A 47 9.11 11.97 -14.35
CA ARG A 47 9.84 12.80 -15.30
C ARG A 47 8.88 13.76 -15.99
N PRO A 48 8.87 15.06 -15.67
CA PRO A 48 7.96 16.04 -16.25
C PRO A 48 7.94 15.98 -17.79
N GLY A 49 6.73 15.96 -18.37
CA GLY A 49 6.52 15.87 -19.81
C GLY A 49 6.85 14.50 -20.45
N ARG A 50 7.21 13.48 -19.65
CA ARG A 50 7.58 12.16 -20.18
C ARG A 50 6.77 11.03 -19.56
N TRP A 51 6.90 10.78 -18.24
CA TRP A 51 6.23 9.68 -17.55
C TRP A 51 6.20 9.88 -16.04
N GLY A 52 5.34 9.16 -15.38
CA GLY A 52 5.30 8.99 -13.94
C GLY A 52 4.85 7.59 -13.57
N VAL A 53 5.36 7.07 -12.46
CA VAL A 53 4.97 5.80 -11.89
C VAL A 53 4.72 5.99 -10.39
N ARG A 54 3.58 5.52 -9.91
CA ARG A 54 3.24 5.44 -8.48
C ARG A 54 2.56 4.11 -8.21
N ILE A 55 2.93 3.47 -7.12
CA ILE A 55 2.20 2.34 -6.55
C ILE A 55 1.65 2.82 -5.22
N GLU A 56 0.33 2.69 -5.05
CA GLU A 56 -0.37 3.24 -3.90
C GLU A 56 -1.29 2.22 -3.27
N ASN A 57 -1.16 2.07 -1.95
CA ASN A 57 -2.07 1.28 -1.13
C ASN A 57 -2.55 2.11 0.07
N LEU A 58 -3.79 1.92 0.47
CA LEU A 58 -4.26 2.30 1.80
C LEU A 58 -3.93 1.18 2.78
N VAL A 59 -3.44 1.57 3.93
CA VAL A 59 -3.11 0.65 5.03
C VAL A 59 -3.78 1.08 6.32
N LEU A 60 -4.17 0.10 7.13
CA LEU A 60 -4.67 0.30 8.47
C LEU A 60 -3.55 0.07 9.48
N ASN A 61 -3.32 1.01 10.39
CA ASN A 61 -2.38 0.86 11.47
C ASN A 61 -2.94 -0.10 12.53
N ARG A 62 -2.24 -1.19 12.77
CA ARG A 62 -2.58 -2.23 13.74
C ARG A 62 -1.50 -2.37 14.81
N GLU A 63 -1.89 -2.76 16.01
CA GLU A 63 -0.93 -3.18 17.03
C GLU A 63 -0.16 -4.41 16.55
N ALA A 64 1.16 -4.38 16.70
CA ALA A 64 2.05 -5.49 16.34
C ALA A 64 2.56 -6.24 17.57
N GLY A 65 2.64 -5.58 18.70
CA GLY A 65 3.10 -6.15 19.97
C GLY A 65 3.81 -5.15 20.85
N LYS A 66 4.18 -5.60 22.03
CA LYS A 66 4.91 -4.83 23.03
C LYS A 66 6.19 -5.56 23.42
N THR A 67 7.28 -4.83 23.51
CA THR A 67 8.59 -5.32 23.97
C THR A 67 9.14 -4.40 25.06
N GLU A 68 10.33 -4.68 25.55
CA GLU A 68 11.05 -3.78 26.45
C GLU A 68 11.38 -2.42 25.82
N PHE A 69 11.41 -2.33 24.48
CA PHE A 69 11.69 -1.10 23.74
C PHE A 69 10.44 -0.25 23.43
N GLY A 70 9.25 -0.76 23.73
CA GLY A 70 7.99 -0.04 23.50
C GLY A 70 6.89 -0.85 22.81
N GLU A 71 5.87 -0.11 22.38
CA GLU A 71 4.73 -0.64 21.63
C GLU A 71 4.95 -0.41 20.14
N PHE A 72 4.73 -1.46 19.35
CA PHE A 72 4.99 -1.45 17.91
C PHE A 72 3.69 -1.56 17.12
N LEU A 73 3.68 -0.88 15.96
CA LEU A 73 2.59 -0.96 15.00
C LEU A 73 3.05 -1.71 13.75
N LYS A 74 2.08 -2.24 13.02
CA LYS A 74 2.24 -2.81 11.67
C LYS A 74 1.15 -2.30 10.77
N PHE A 75 1.37 -2.40 9.47
CA PHE A 75 0.37 -2.08 8.46
C PHE A 75 -0.40 -3.33 8.02
N GLU A 76 -1.73 -3.20 7.97
CA GLU A 76 -2.61 -4.13 7.28
C GLU A 76 -3.08 -3.47 5.98
N THR A 77 -2.77 -4.05 4.83
CA THR A 77 -3.17 -3.50 3.54
C THR A 77 -4.68 -3.62 3.33
N LEU A 78 -5.34 -2.50 3.05
CA LEU A 78 -6.77 -2.42 2.78
C LEU A 78 -7.09 -2.45 1.28
N THR A 79 -6.23 -1.88 0.44
CA THR A 79 -6.43 -1.86 -1.01
C THR A 79 -6.37 -3.26 -1.60
N LEU A 80 -7.39 -3.63 -2.35
CA LEU A 80 -7.50 -4.91 -3.03
C LEU A 80 -7.56 -4.69 -4.54
N CYS A 81 -6.43 -4.26 -5.13
CA CYS A 81 -6.29 -4.03 -6.56
C CYS A 81 -4.97 -4.66 -7.03
N PRO A 82 -4.98 -5.52 -8.07
CA PRO A 82 -3.74 -6.08 -8.58
C PRO A 82 -2.77 -4.97 -9.03
N ILE A 83 -1.50 -5.09 -8.63
CA ILE A 83 -0.42 -4.25 -9.14
C ILE A 83 -0.06 -4.76 -10.54
N ASP A 84 0.02 -3.87 -11.52
CA ASP A 84 0.32 -4.24 -12.91
C ASP A 84 1.79 -4.68 -13.06
N THR A 85 2.01 -5.98 -13.13
CA THR A 85 3.35 -6.58 -13.25
C THR A 85 3.99 -6.40 -14.62
N ARG A 86 3.24 -5.96 -15.64
CA ARG A 86 3.79 -5.70 -16.98
C ARG A 86 4.79 -4.56 -17.02
N CYS A 87 4.73 -3.67 -16.04
CA CYS A 87 5.65 -2.54 -15.88
C CYS A 87 6.85 -2.84 -14.98
N LEU A 88 6.98 -4.07 -14.49
CA LEU A 88 8.07 -4.48 -13.61
C LEU A 88 9.22 -5.13 -14.38
N LEU A 89 10.41 -4.97 -13.86
CA LEU A 89 11.60 -5.70 -14.27
C LEU A 89 11.96 -6.71 -13.17
N PRO A 90 11.47 -7.97 -13.23
CA PRO A 90 11.64 -8.92 -12.12
C PRO A 90 13.10 -9.14 -11.70
N LYS A 91 14.05 -9.00 -12.65
CA LYS A 91 15.49 -9.13 -12.38
C LYS A 91 16.07 -8.08 -11.45
N LEU A 92 15.35 -6.96 -11.25
CA LEU A 92 15.76 -5.87 -10.35
C LEU A 92 15.11 -5.96 -8.98
N LEU A 93 14.14 -6.85 -8.80
CA LEU A 93 13.47 -7.05 -7.52
C LEU A 93 14.30 -7.96 -6.61
N ALA A 94 14.37 -7.61 -5.34
CA ALA A 94 14.87 -8.50 -4.31
C ALA A 94 13.89 -9.67 -4.09
N LYS A 95 14.38 -10.76 -3.52
CA LYS A 95 13.55 -11.94 -3.26
C LYS A 95 12.34 -11.61 -2.37
N GLU A 96 12.57 -10.82 -1.35
CA GLU A 96 11.56 -10.38 -0.39
C GLU A 96 10.48 -9.50 -1.03
N GLU A 97 10.85 -8.70 -2.04
CA GLU A 97 9.89 -7.87 -2.81
C GLU A 97 9.00 -8.75 -3.70
N VAL A 98 9.57 -9.78 -4.34
CA VAL A 98 8.81 -10.77 -5.12
C VAL A 98 7.85 -11.56 -4.21
N GLU A 99 8.34 -12.03 -3.06
CA GLU A 99 7.53 -12.75 -2.07
C GLU A 99 6.38 -11.88 -1.55
N TRP A 100 6.65 -10.61 -1.24
CA TRP A 100 5.63 -9.67 -0.82
C TRP A 100 4.56 -9.46 -1.89
N LEU A 101 4.96 -9.21 -3.14
CA LEU A 101 4.03 -8.97 -4.26
C LEU A 101 3.17 -10.20 -4.54
N ASN A 102 3.78 -11.39 -4.57
CA ASN A 102 3.04 -12.63 -4.75
C ASN A 102 2.05 -12.89 -3.61
N GLY A 103 2.44 -12.63 -2.37
CA GLY A 103 1.57 -12.71 -1.20
C GLY A 103 0.42 -11.71 -1.25
N TYR A 104 0.70 -10.47 -1.68
CA TYR A 104 -0.32 -9.45 -1.89
C TYR A 104 -1.33 -9.88 -2.97
N HIS A 105 -0.87 -10.35 -4.13
CA HIS A 105 -1.74 -10.83 -5.20
C HIS A 105 -2.56 -12.06 -4.81
N ALA A 106 -1.99 -12.98 -4.04
CA ALA A 106 -2.72 -14.12 -3.49
C ALA A 106 -3.87 -13.68 -2.59
N ASN A 107 -3.63 -12.71 -1.67
CA ASN A 107 -4.68 -12.13 -0.82
C ASN A 107 -5.75 -11.40 -1.63
N VAL A 108 -5.38 -10.61 -2.63
CA VAL A 108 -6.32 -9.94 -3.54
C VAL A 108 -7.22 -10.95 -4.24
N ARG A 109 -6.61 -12.00 -4.80
CA ARG A 109 -7.34 -13.09 -5.48
C ARG A 109 -8.30 -13.82 -4.53
N GLU A 110 -7.82 -14.22 -3.36
CA GLU A 110 -8.61 -14.94 -2.36
C GLU A 110 -9.87 -14.16 -1.96
N ARG A 111 -9.71 -12.85 -1.74
CA ARG A 111 -10.81 -12.01 -1.24
C ARG A 111 -11.78 -11.56 -2.32
N LEU A 112 -11.31 -11.35 -3.56
CA LEU A 112 -12.16 -10.84 -4.64
C LEU A 112 -12.75 -11.93 -5.54
N ALA A 113 -12.06 -13.05 -5.77
CA ALA A 113 -12.56 -14.09 -6.67
C ALA A 113 -13.96 -14.61 -6.33
N PRO A 114 -14.33 -14.80 -5.04
CA PRO A 114 -15.69 -15.24 -4.71
C PRO A 114 -16.80 -14.24 -5.07
N LEU A 115 -16.44 -12.97 -5.28
CA LEU A 115 -17.35 -11.88 -5.58
C LEU A 115 -17.49 -11.61 -7.09
N LEU A 116 -16.67 -12.24 -7.92
CA LEU A 116 -16.55 -11.97 -9.35
C LEU A 116 -16.99 -13.17 -10.19
N LYS A 117 -17.41 -12.91 -11.43
CA LYS A 117 -17.81 -13.93 -12.41
C LYS A 117 -17.35 -13.52 -13.82
N GLY A 118 -17.34 -14.50 -14.74
CA GLY A 118 -17.05 -14.26 -16.16
C GLY A 118 -15.71 -13.57 -16.38
N ASP A 119 -15.70 -12.58 -17.28
CA ASP A 119 -14.49 -11.89 -17.71
C ASP A 119 -13.76 -11.17 -16.57
N ALA A 120 -14.49 -10.63 -15.59
CA ALA A 120 -13.90 -9.96 -14.45
C ALA A 120 -13.09 -10.96 -13.58
N LEU A 121 -13.62 -12.15 -13.35
CA LEU A 121 -12.91 -13.21 -12.64
C LEU A 121 -11.68 -13.68 -13.42
N ALA A 122 -11.84 -13.92 -14.72
CA ALA A 122 -10.71 -14.31 -15.58
C ALA A 122 -9.61 -13.26 -15.60
N TRP A 123 -9.98 -11.98 -15.69
CA TRP A 123 -9.04 -10.86 -15.62
C TRP A 123 -8.30 -10.84 -14.27
N LEU A 124 -9.01 -10.97 -13.15
CA LEU A 124 -8.41 -11.00 -11.82
C LEU A 124 -7.39 -12.14 -11.71
N GLN A 125 -7.75 -13.34 -12.18
CA GLN A 125 -6.88 -14.51 -12.12
C GLN A 125 -5.56 -14.28 -12.85
N VAL A 126 -5.64 -13.74 -14.08
CA VAL A 126 -4.44 -13.42 -14.89
C VAL A 126 -3.60 -12.32 -14.22
N ARG A 127 -4.23 -11.27 -13.66
CA ARG A 127 -3.51 -10.14 -13.06
C ARG A 127 -2.91 -10.42 -11.69
N THR A 128 -3.23 -11.55 -11.10
CA THR A 128 -2.72 -11.98 -9.79
C THR A 128 -1.89 -13.26 -9.88
N GLU A 129 -1.41 -13.63 -11.07
CA GLU A 129 -0.45 -14.70 -11.22
C GLU A 129 0.88 -14.35 -10.55
N PRO A 130 1.55 -15.32 -9.91
CA PRO A 130 2.87 -15.08 -9.31
C PRO A 130 3.91 -14.68 -10.38
N LEU A 131 4.90 -13.89 -9.95
CA LEU A 131 6.09 -13.57 -10.74
C LEU A 131 7.06 -14.74 -10.76
#